data_3f65e860f8d65613352c74a81f42a60a
#
_entry.id   3f65e860f8d65613352c74a81f42a60a
#
_cell.length_a   1.000
_cell.length_b   1.000
_cell.length_c   1.000
_cell.angle_alpha   90.00
_cell.angle_beta   90.00
_cell.angle_gamma   90.00
#
_symmetry.space_group_name_H-M   'P 1'
#
loop_
_entity.id
_entity.type
_entity.pdbx_description
1 polymer ?
#
loop_
_entity_poly.entity_id
_entity_poly.type
_entity_poly.pdbx_seq_one_letter_code
_entity_poly.pdbx_strand_id
1 'polypeptide(L)'
;PFGITSKPRKFSITNKYSLNPNEEIAQLWIPIPKEESYHKVVHFAYKGNFQEAKVVKNNYNTKVLYVKWNKGEKNAQVEVIFDVIMQERVTDFSKATANANYPSDVKEYLKGTTHIPVNENLQKIVQEIIKDKKTPLEKAQAIYDWTVTTMYRDNSVVGCGIGDASKTLEEKIYGGKCTDISSAFVALLRNAGIPSREIF
;
A
#
# COMPACT_ATOMS: atom_id res chain seq x y z
N PRO A 1 0.14 -2.02 -20.84
CA PRO A 1 -0.52 -3.29 -21.07
C PRO A 1 0.08 -4.38 -20.17
N PHE A 2 -0.78 -5.11 -19.49
CA PHE A 2 -0.39 -6.22 -18.64
C PHE A 2 -0.50 -7.52 -19.43
N GLY A 3 0.57 -8.34 -19.40
CA GLY A 3 0.56 -9.68 -19.91
C GLY A 3 0.46 -10.71 -18.78
N ILE A 4 -0.27 -11.80 -19.00
CA ILE A 4 -0.29 -12.97 -18.13
C ILE A 4 0.61 -13.99 -18.82
N THR A 5 1.74 -14.35 -18.20
CA THR A 5 2.80 -15.14 -18.85
C THR A 5 2.91 -16.57 -18.33
N SER A 6 2.25 -16.90 -17.21
CA SER A 6 2.38 -18.20 -16.55
C SER A 6 1.04 -18.85 -16.21
N LYS A 7 1.07 -20.15 -15.92
CA LYS A 7 -0.09 -20.87 -15.37
C LYS A 7 -0.44 -20.34 -13.98
N PRO A 8 -1.75 -20.27 -13.62
CA PRO A 8 -2.17 -19.90 -12.29
C PRO A 8 -1.55 -20.80 -11.22
N ARG A 9 -1.13 -20.20 -10.12
CA ARG A 9 -0.67 -20.91 -8.93
C ARG A 9 -1.67 -20.73 -7.80
N LYS A 10 -1.97 -21.80 -7.07
CA LYS A 10 -2.83 -21.77 -5.90
C LYS A 10 -1.98 -21.83 -4.63
N PHE A 11 -2.28 -20.97 -3.67
CA PHE A 11 -1.64 -20.92 -2.35
C PHE A 11 -2.70 -20.95 -1.28
N SER A 12 -2.42 -21.65 -0.18
CA SER A 12 -3.14 -21.53 1.08
C SER A 12 -2.26 -20.77 2.07
N ILE A 13 -2.75 -19.65 2.57
CA ILE A 13 -2.05 -18.78 3.51
C ILE A 13 -2.80 -18.85 4.83
N THR A 14 -2.11 -19.23 5.90
CA THR A 14 -2.66 -19.24 7.26
C THR A 14 -1.90 -18.25 8.12
N ASN A 15 -2.57 -17.23 8.60
CA ASN A 15 -2.04 -16.26 9.54
C ASN A 15 -2.60 -16.52 10.94
N LYS A 16 -1.71 -16.64 11.92
CA LYS A 16 -2.07 -16.80 13.34
C LYS A 16 -1.63 -15.58 14.12
N TYR A 17 -2.57 -14.99 14.82
CA TYR A 17 -2.34 -13.84 15.68
C TYR A 17 -2.61 -14.24 17.12
N SER A 18 -1.66 -13.94 18.00
CA SER A 18 -1.78 -14.11 19.45
C SER A 18 -1.46 -12.77 20.11
N LEU A 19 -2.38 -12.30 20.92
CA LEU A 19 -2.25 -11.05 21.66
C LEU A 19 -2.34 -11.33 23.16
N ASN A 20 -1.62 -10.55 23.95
CA ASN A 20 -1.77 -10.52 25.40
C ASN A 20 -2.16 -9.10 25.83
N PRO A 21 -3.44 -8.80 25.90
CA PRO A 21 -3.94 -7.42 26.08
C PRO A 21 -3.86 -6.86 27.50
N ASN A 22 -3.25 -7.57 28.45
CA ASN A 22 -2.98 -7.06 29.81
C ASN A 22 -4.18 -6.32 30.45
N GLU A 23 -5.33 -6.95 30.56
CA GLU A 23 -6.55 -6.40 31.14
C GLU A 23 -7.28 -5.31 30.31
N GLU A 24 -6.76 -4.92 29.17
CA GLU A 24 -7.42 -4.02 28.24
C GLU A 24 -8.32 -4.76 27.23
N ILE A 25 -9.19 -4.02 26.55
CA ILE A 25 -9.94 -4.55 25.40
C ILE A 25 -8.97 -4.69 24.21
N ALA A 26 -8.83 -5.90 23.68
CA ALA A 26 -8.06 -6.10 22.45
C ALA A 26 -8.95 -5.95 21.21
N GLN A 27 -8.42 -5.27 20.23
CA GLN A 27 -9.04 -5.13 18.90
C GLN A 27 -7.98 -5.33 17.83
N LEU A 28 -8.35 -6.01 16.76
CA LEU A 28 -7.45 -6.28 15.64
C LEU A 28 -8.18 -6.07 14.31
N TRP A 29 -7.51 -5.40 13.39
CA TRP A 29 -7.96 -5.20 12.01
C TRP A 29 -7.01 -5.94 11.08
N ILE A 30 -7.49 -7.00 10.45
CA ILE A 30 -6.70 -7.87 9.56
C ILE A 30 -7.12 -7.57 8.13
N PRO A 31 -6.22 -7.03 7.29
CA PRO A 31 -6.53 -6.80 5.89
C PRO A 31 -6.88 -8.09 5.16
N ILE A 32 -7.94 -8.05 4.35
CA ILE A 32 -8.32 -9.13 3.45
C ILE A 32 -7.79 -8.75 2.07
N PRO A 33 -7.05 -9.65 1.38
CA PRO A 33 -6.51 -9.35 0.06
C PRO A 33 -7.61 -8.88 -0.91
N LYS A 34 -7.36 -7.75 -1.57
CA LYS A 34 -8.28 -7.22 -2.58
C LYS A 34 -8.14 -8.04 -3.86
N GLU A 35 -9.25 -8.48 -4.43
CA GLU A 35 -9.24 -9.18 -5.71
C GLU A 35 -8.85 -8.24 -6.85
N GLU A 36 -8.01 -8.72 -7.74
CA GLU A 36 -7.52 -8.04 -8.93
C GLU A 36 -7.55 -9.02 -10.12
N SER A 37 -7.30 -8.52 -11.33
CA SER A 37 -7.31 -9.38 -12.53
C SER A 37 -6.28 -10.51 -12.50
N TYR A 38 -5.22 -10.37 -11.71
CA TYR A 38 -4.10 -11.32 -11.61
C TYR A 38 -4.12 -12.15 -10.32
N HIS A 39 -5.03 -11.89 -9.38
CA HIS A 39 -5.23 -12.75 -8.22
C HIS A 39 -6.67 -12.73 -7.73
N LYS A 40 -7.10 -13.86 -7.19
CA LYS A 40 -8.44 -14.06 -6.62
C LYS A 40 -8.36 -14.76 -5.28
N VAL A 41 -9.19 -14.36 -4.34
CA VAL A 41 -9.41 -15.07 -3.07
C VAL A 41 -10.57 -16.03 -3.27
N VAL A 42 -10.27 -17.32 -3.34
CA VAL A 42 -11.28 -18.38 -3.62
C VAL A 42 -11.84 -19.01 -2.36
N HIS A 43 -11.16 -18.80 -1.22
CA HIS A 43 -11.64 -19.21 0.09
C HIS A 43 -11.12 -18.20 1.14
N PHE A 44 -11.99 -17.89 2.10
CA PHE A 44 -11.67 -17.07 3.26
C PHE A 44 -12.39 -17.62 4.48
N ALA A 45 -11.63 -17.94 5.52
CA ALA A 45 -12.17 -18.43 6.78
C ALA A 45 -11.36 -17.86 7.96
N TYR A 46 -12.00 -17.81 9.12
CA TYR A 46 -11.33 -17.42 10.36
C TYR A 46 -11.94 -18.15 11.55
N LYS A 47 -11.14 -18.39 12.57
CA LYS A 47 -11.55 -19.00 13.84
C LYS A 47 -10.69 -18.45 14.98
N GLY A 48 -11.21 -18.51 16.20
CA GLY A 48 -10.50 -18.03 17.39
C GLY A 48 -11.41 -17.95 18.60
N ASN A 49 -10.92 -17.35 19.68
CA ASN A 49 -11.64 -17.17 20.95
C ASN A 49 -12.18 -15.73 21.12
N PHE A 50 -12.50 -15.08 20.01
CA PHE A 50 -12.98 -13.70 20.03
C PHE A 50 -14.44 -13.57 20.52
N GLN A 51 -14.80 -12.40 21.07
CA GLN A 51 -16.17 -12.02 21.39
C GLN A 51 -16.96 -11.63 20.13
N GLU A 52 -16.32 -10.92 19.21
CA GLU A 52 -16.92 -10.41 17.99
C GLU A 52 -15.92 -10.51 16.84
N ALA A 53 -16.37 -10.95 15.67
CA ALA A 53 -15.63 -10.85 14.43
C ALA A 53 -16.57 -10.51 13.28
N LYS A 54 -16.19 -9.55 12.45
CA LYS A 54 -16.96 -9.15 11.27
C LYS A 54 -16.09 -8.59 10.18
N VAL A 55 -16.50 -8.82 8.94
CA VAL A 55 -15.87 -8.19 7.78
C VAL A 55 -16.46 -6.80 7.61
N VAL A 56 -15.60 -5.79 7.64
CA VAL A 56 -15.94 -4.38 7.39
C VAL A 56 -15.25 -3.89 6.13
N LYS A 57 -15.77 -2.82 5.54
CA LYS A 57 -15.14 -2.13 4.42
C LYS A 57 -14.73 -0.74 4.86
N ASN A 58 -13.55 -0.31 4.42
CA ASN A 58 -13.12 1.07 4.58
C ASN A 58 -13.65 1.96 3.43
N ASN A 59 -13.34 3.25 3.47
CA ASN A 59 -13.77 4.23 2.47
C ASN A 59 -13.23 3.94 1.05
N TYR A 60 -12.19 3.12 0.91
CA TYR A 60 -11.61 2.69 -0.36
C TYR A 60 -12.12 1.33 -0.83
N ASN A 61 -13.24 0.85 -0.24
CA ASN A 61 -13.84 -0.46 -0.51
C ASN A 61 -12.90 -1.66 -0.26
N THR A 62 -11.86 -1.45 0.55
CA THR A 62 -10.98 -2.54 1.01
C THR A 62 -11.65 -3.27 2.17
N LYS A 63 -11.70 -4.60 2.09
CA LYS A 63 -12.24 -5.45 3.15
C LYS A 63 -11.21 -5.65 4.24
N VAL A 64 -11.68 -5.61 5.50
CA VAL A 64 -10.87 -5.85 6.69
C VAL A 64 -11.67 -6.75 7.62
N LEU A 65 -11.05 -7.78 8.16
CA LEU A 65 -11.63 -8.55 9.27
C LEU A 65 -11.36 -7.79 10.56
N TYR A 66 -12.40 -7.24 11.17
CA TYR A 66 -12.37 -6.69 12.51
C TYR A 66 -12.62 -7.79 13.52
N VAL A 67 -11.78 -7.87 14.55
CA VAL A 67 -11.88 -8.86 15.62
C VAL A 67 -11.74 -8.14 16.96
N LYS A 68 -12.58 -8.51 17.93
CA LYS A 68 -12.59 -7.94 19.28
C LYS A 68 -12.63 -9.04 20.33
N TRP A 69 -11.85 -8.86 21.38
CA TRP A 69 -11.87 -9.71 22.58
C TRP A 69 -12.37 -8.93 23.78
N ASN A 70 -12.91 -9.66 24.76
CA ASN A 70 -13.33 -9.10 26.04
C ASN A 70 -12.13 -8.53 26.80
N LYS A 71 -12.41 -7.57 27.66
CA LYS A 71 -11.45 -7.12 28.66
C LYS A 71 -11.01 -8.29 29.54
N GLY A 72 -9.70 -8.41 29.79
CA GLY A 72 -9.12 -9.48 30.60
C GLY A 72 -8.89 -10.82 29.90
N GLU A 73 -9.14 -10.90 28.58
CA GLU A 73 -8.77 -12.09 27.80
C GLU A 73 -7.24 -12.23 27.73
N LYS A 74 -6.71 -13.29 28.38
CA LYS A 74 -5.26 -13.48 28.51
C LYS A 74 -4.58 -14.09 27.27
N ASN A 75 -5.36 -14.80 26.45
CA ASN A 75 -4.88 -15.53 25.29
C ASN A 75 -5.75 -15.20 24.07
N ALA A 76 -5.83 -13.93 23.71
CA ALA A 76 -6.58 -13.50 22.54
C ALA A 76 -5.95 -14.07 21.26
N GLN A 77 -6.69 -14.94 20.57
CA GLN A 77 -6.19 -15.64 19.38
C GLN A 77 -7.18 -15.59 18.25
N VAL A 78 -6.64 -15.39 17.04
CA VAL A 78 -7.39 -15.58 15.79
C VAL A 78 -6.47 -16.19 14.75
N GLU A 79 -7.00 -17.18 14.04
CA GLU A 79 -6.41 -17.77 12.85
C GLU A 79 -7.25 -17.37 11.64
N VAL A 80 -6.59 -16.90 10.61
CA VAL A 80 -7.23 -16.48 9.35
C VAL A 80 -6.61 -17.26 8.20
N ILE A 81 -7.45 -17.82 7.34
CA ILE A 81 -7.06 -18.67 6.22
C ILE A 81 -7.54 -18.02 4.93
N PHE A 82 -6.63 -17.90 3.97
CA PHE A 82 -6.91 -17.46 2.61
C PHE A 82 -6.42 -18.52 1.61
N ASP A 83 -7.30 -19.00 0.73
CA ASP A 83 -6.88 -19.69 -0.48
C ASP A 83 -6.90 -18.68 -1.62
N VAL A 84 -5.75 -18.48 -2.25
CA VAL A 84 -5.59 -17.50 -3.33
C VAL A 84 -5.10 -18.19 -4.60
N ILE A 85 -5.64 -17.75 -5.73
CA ILE A 85 -5.13 -18.10 -7.06
C ILE A 85 -4.42 -16.85 -7.60
N MET A 86 -3.15 -17.00 -7.94
CA MET A 86 -2.32 -15.91 -8.47
C MET A 86 -1.81 -16.26 -9.86
N GLN A 87 -1.75 -15.24 -10.71
CA GLN A 87 -1.08 -15.29 -12.01
C GLN A 87 0.06 -14.29 -12.03
N GLU A 88 1.13 -14.67 -12.70
CA GLU A 88 2.23 -13.75 -12.95
C GLU A 88 1.74 -12.58 -13.82
N ARG A 89 2.15 -11.40 -13.44
CA ARG A 89 1.85 -10.15 -14.14
C ARG A 89 3.13 -9.51 -14.62
N VAL A 90 3.25 -9.30 -15.91
CA VAL A 90 4.36 -8.58 -16.52
C VAL A 90 3.85 -7.30 -17.18
N THR A 91 4.56 -6.21 -16.96
CA THR A 91 4.27 -4.93 -17.60
C THR A 91 5.27 -4.73 -18.75
N ASP A 92 4.74 -4.62 -19.95
CA ASP A 92 5.54 -4.29 -21.14
C ASP A 92 5.60 -2.75 -21.29
N PHE A 93 6.68 -2.16 -20.82
CA PHE A 93 6.88 -0.72 -20.88
C PHE A 93 7.07 -0.17 -22.30
N SER A 94 7.42 -1.02 -23.30
CA SER A 94 7.52 -0.59 -24.70
C SER A 94 6.17 -0.14 -25.26
N LYS A 95 5.06 -0.56 -24.63
CA LYS A 95 3.68 -0.20 -25.00
C LYS A 95 3.13 0.98 -24.18
N ALA A 96 3.97 1.65 -23.41
CA ALA A 96 3.57 2.83 -22.68
C ALA A 96 3.19 3.97 -23.63
N THR A 97 2.05 4.62 -23.37
CA THR A 97 1.60 5.75 -24.18
C THR A 97 2.13 7.07 -23.63
N ALA A 98 2.34 8.04 -24.52
CA ALA A 98 2.71 9.40 -24.12
C ALA A 98 1.58 10.16 -23.41
N ASN A 99 0.33 9.70 -23.54
CA ASN A 99 -0.85 10.37 -23.04
C ASN A 99 -1.20 9.94 -21.61
N ALA A 100 -1.39 10.93 -20.73
CA ALA A 100 -1.83 10.75 -19.36
C ALA A 100 -3.36 10.65 -19.23
N ASN A 101 -4.03 9.93 -20.16
CA ASN A 101 -5.47 9.72 -20.06
C ASN A 101 -5.76 8.45 -19.24
N TYR A 102 -5.97 8.64 -17.96
CA TYR A 102 -6.20 7.54 -17.03
C TYR A 102 -7.68 7.15 -16.96
N PRO A 103 -8.02 5.85 -16.86
CA PRO A 103 -9.38 5.39 -16.58
C PRO A 103 -9.93 5.98 -15.27
N SER A 104 -11.26 6.08 -15.18
CA SER A 104 -11.93 6.72 -14.04
C SER A 104 -11.64 6.02 -12.69
N ASP A 105 -11.50 4.71 -12.71
CA ASP A 105 -11.24 3.87 -11.52
C ASP A 105 -9.85 4.07 -10.93
N VAL A 106 -8.90 4.59 -11.71
CA VAL A 106 -7.55 4.91 -11.19
C VAL A 106 -7.35 6.40 -10.90
N LYS A 107 -8.23 7.29 -11.38
CA LYS A 107 -8.14 8.74 -11.11
C LYS A 107 -8.26 9.09 -9.63
N GLU A 108 -8.89 8.25 -8.83
CA GLU A 108 -8.94 8.43 -7.38
C GLU A 108 -7.55 8.45 -6.74
N TYR A 109 -6.62 7.70 -7.30
CA TYR A 109 -5.22 7.63 -6.83
C TYR A 109 -4.35 8.83 -7.22
N LEU A 110 -4.94 9.87 -7.82
CA LEU A 110 -4.34 11.19 -7.98
C LEU A 110 -4.62 12.11 -6.78
N LYS A 111 -5.63 11.79 -5.96
CA LYS A 111 -6.04 12.64 -4.84
C LYS A 111 -5.05 12.55 -3.70
N GLY A 112 -4.81 13.69 -3.07
CA GLY A 112 -4.05 13.74 -1.82
C GLY A 112 -4.80 13.11 -0.64
N THR A 113 -4.04 12.63 0.33
CA THR A 113 -4.52 12.20 1.65
C THR A 113 -3.72 12.93 2.73
N THR A 114 -4.08 12.76 4.01
CA THR A 114 -3.37 13.40 5.12
C THR A 114 -1.86 13.12 5.11
N HIS A 115 -1.46 11.87 4.89
CA HIS A 115 -0.05 11.47 4.90
C HIS A 115 0.63 11.55 3.52
N ILE A 116 -0.16 11.59 2.46
CA ILE A 116 0.33 11.65 1.06
C ILE A 116 -0.37 12.82 0.37
N PRO A 117 -0.02 14.06 0.71
CA PRO A 117 -0.72 15.22 0.17
C PRO A 117 -0.35 15.51 -1.29
N VAL A 118 -1.25 16.20 -1.96
CA VAL A 118 -1.01 16.86 -3.25
C VAL A 118 -1.12 18.35 -3.01
N ASN A 119 0.02 19.05 -3.07
CA ASN A 119 0.13 20.48 -2.76
C ASN A 119 1.23 21.17 -3.56
N GLU A 120 1.24 22.50 -3.52
CA GLU A 120 2.19 23.33 -4.27
C GLU A 120 3.66 23.09 -3.87
N ASN A 121 3.95 22.84 -2.60
CA ASN A 121 5.32 22.60 -2.14
C ASN A 121 5.90 21.33 -2.75
N LEU A 122 5.15 20.21 -2.67
CA LEU A 122 5.55 18.96 -3.28
C LEU A 122 5.59 19.03 -4.80
N GLN A 123 4.69 19.80 -5.44
CA GLN A 123 4.74 20.04 -6.88
C GLN A 123 6.04 20.75 -7.30
N LYS A 124 6.53 21.73 -6.52
CA LYS A 124 7.82 22.37 -6.79
C LYS A 124 8.98 21.39 -6.72
N ILE A 125 9.01 20.53 -5.69
CA ILE A 125 10.03 19.48 -5.56
C ILE A 125 9.97 18.54 -6.77
N VAL A 126 8.78 18.11 -7.16
CA VAL A 126 8.57 17.23 -8.31
C VAL A 126 9.04 17.86 -9.60
N GLN A 127 8.77 19.15 -9.84
CA GLN A 127 9.19 19.84 -11.08
C GLN A 127 10.71 19.81 -11.26
N GLU A 128 11.48 19.95 -10.18
CA GLU A 128 12.93 19.83 -10.24
C GLU A 128 13.39 18.40 -10.60
N ILE A 129 12.69 17.37 -10.07
CA ILE A 129 13.03 15.96 -10.32
C ILE A 129 12.72 15.55 -11.76
N ILE A 130 11.55 15.99 -12.28
CA ILE A 130 11.05 15.58 -13.60
C ILE A 130 11.40 16.57 -14.71
N LYS A 131 12.32 17.48 -14.46
CA LYS A 131 12.78 18.45 -15.45
C LYS A 131 13.09 17.77 -16.79
N ASP A 132 12.58 18.33 -17.87
CA ASP A 132 12.73 17.84 -19.25
C ASP A 132 12.07 16.46 -19.53
N LYS A 133 11.35 15.85 -18.59
CA LYS A 133 10.61 14.61 -18.78
C LYS A 133 9.21 14.89 -19.33
N LYS A 134 8.87 14.29 -20.48
CA LYS A 134 7.63 14.58 -21.21
C LYS A 134 6.54 13.56 -20.93
N THR A 135 6.88 12.29 -20.93
CA THR A 135 5.91 11.20 -20.79
C THR A 135 5.72 10.76 -19.34
N PRO A 136 4.56 10.18 -18.98
CA PRO A 136 4.34 9.63 -17.65
C PRO A 136 5.41 8.60 -17.24
N LEU A 137 5.87 7.78 -18.18
CA LEU A 137 6.90 6.76 -17.93
C LEU A 137 8.25 7.41 -17.59
N GLU A 138 8.68 8.40 -18.37
CA GLU A 138 9.93 9.13 -18.11
C GLU A 138 9.90 9.85 -16.76
N LYS A 139 8.75 10.46 -16.41
CA LYS A 139 8.55 11.10 -15.09
C LYS A 139 8.61 10.07 -13.96
N ALA A 140 7.92 8.94 -14.11
CA ALA A 140 7.94 7.88 -13.12
C ALA A 140 9.35 7.30 -12.92
N GLN A 141 10.11 7.11 -14.00
CA GLN A 141 11.49 6.66 -13.94
C GLN A 141 12.38 7.68 -13.21
N ALA A 142 12.27 8.98 -13.54
CA ALA A 142 13.06 10.01 -12.88
C ALA A 142 12.76 10.10 -11.36
N ILE A 143 11.48 9.97 -10.98
CA ILE A 143 11.08 9.93 -9.58
C ILE A 143 11.61 8.68 -8.88
N TYR A 144 11.58 7.52 -9.55
CA TYR A 144 12.16 6.28 -9.02
C TYR A 144 13.67 6.44 -8.79
N ASP A 145 14.39 6.91 -9.80
CA ASP A 145 15.84 7.11 -9.71
C ASP A 145 16.22 8.10 -8.62
N TRP A 146 15.48 9.20 -8.48
CA TRP A 146 15.66 10.15 -7.39
C TRP A 146 15.40 9.47 -6.03
N THR A 147 14.34 8.69 -5.90
CA THR A 147 13.99 8.02 -4.64
C THR A 147 15.11 7.05 -4.21
N VAL A 148 15.57 6.19 -5.11
CA VAL A 148 16.61 5.19 -4.76
C VAL A 148 17.99 5.79 -4.53
N THR A 149 18.28 6.96 -5.08
CA THR A 149 19.57 7.66 -4.88
C THR A 149 19.57 8.58 -3.68
N THR A 150 18.40 9.09 -3.27
CA THR A 150 18.28 10.12 -2.22
C THR A 150 17.80 9.54 -0.89
N MET A 151 16.85 8.59 -0.94
CA MET A 151 16.28 8.02 0.26
C MET A 151 17.02 6.74 0.69
N TYR A 152 17.07 6.52 2.00
CA TYR A 152 17.74 5.35 2.56
C TYR A 152 16.98 4.79 3.77
N ARG A 153 17.20 3.49 4.03
CA ARG A 153 16.63 2.83 5.21
C ARG A 153 17.37 3.26 6.46
N ASP A 154 16.65 3.87 7.39
CA ASP A 154 17.15 4.23 8.71
C ASP A 154 16.66 3.21 9.74
N ASN A 155 17.60 2.44 10.32
CA ASN A 155 17.29 1.42 11.32
C ASN A 155 16.99 2.00 12.70
N SER A 156 17.29 3.26 12.98
CA SER A 156 16.97 3.93 14.25
C SER A 156 15.46 4.24 14.36
N VAL A 157 14.73 4.34 13.23
CA VAL A 157 13.29 4.57 13.23
C VAL A 157 12.57 3.35 13.79
N VAL A 158 11.73 3.57 14.80
CA VAL A 158 10.95 2.51 15.46
C VAL A 158 9.75 2.11 14.62
N GLY A 159 9.46 0.80 14.56
CA GLY A 159 8.34 0.26 13.80
C GLY A 159 8.56 0.30 12.28
N CYS A 160 7.51 0.59 11.53
CA CYS A 160 7.51 0.61 10.06
C CYS A 160 7.62 2.02 9.46
N GLY A 161 7.73 3.05 10.29
CA GLY A 161 7.63 4.45 9.90
C GLY A 161 6.20 5.00 10.01
N ILE A 162 6.06 6.31 9.87
CA ILE A 162 4.77 7.02 9.97
C ILE A 162 4.14 7.23 8.57
N GLY A 163 4.98 7.35 7.54
CA GLY A 163 4.56 7.60 6.17
C GLY A 163 4.09 9.02 5.89
N ASP A 164 4.55 10.01 6.66
CA ASP A 164 4.27 11.42 6.42
C ASP A 164 5.18 11.94 5.31
N ALA A 165 4.64 11.96 4.09
CA ALA A 165 5.38 12.37 2.90
C ALA A 165 5.75 13.86 2.91
N SER A 166 4.93 14.76 3.49
CA SER A 166 5.29 16.18 3.62
C SER A 166 6.53 16.35 4.48
N LYS A 167 6.50 15.77 5.67
CA LYS A 167 7.64 15.82 6.58
C LYS A 167 8.90 15.26 5.94
N THR A 168 8.79 14.10 5.30
CA THR A 168 9.92 13.45 4.64
C THR A 168 10.53 14.31 3.53
N LEU A 169 9.70 14.92 2.68
CA LEU A 169 10.15 15.62 1.48
C LEU A 169 10.45 17.10 1.72
N GLU A 170 9.59 17.81 2.46
CA GLU A 170 9.74 19.25 2.70
C GLU A 170 10.83 19.56 3.74
N GLU A 171 10.95 18.73 4.79
CA GLU A 171 12.00 18.85 5.79
C GLU A 171 13.29 18.11 5.41
N LYS A 172 13.32 17.46 4.25
CA LYS A 172 14.47 16.70 3.72
C LYS A 172 14.96 15.58 4.65
N ILE A 173 14.03 14.93 5.35
CA ILE A 173 14.32 13.77 6.22
C ILE A 173 14.24 12.51 5.38
N TYR A 174 15.29 12.21 4.62
CA TYR A 174 15.29 11.13 3.63
C TYR A 174 15.58 9.73 4.20
N GLY A 175 15.97 9.65 5.47
CA GLY A 175 16.09 8.39 6.18
C GLY A 175 14.75 7.94 6.77
N GLY A 176 14.37 6.67 6.54
CA GLY A 176 13.10 6.15 7.03
C GLY A 176 12.96 4.63 6.91
N LYS A 177 11.80 4.14 7.25
CA LYS A 177 11.40 2.74 7.00
C LYS A 177 10.65 2.61 5.67
N CYS A 178 10.20 1.39 5.39
CA CYS A 178 9.47 1.09 4.15
C CYS A 178 8.25 2.00 3.95
N THR A 179 7.48 2.29 5.01
CA THR A 179 6.31 3.16 4.91
C THR A 179 6.70 4.59 4.53
N ASP A 180 7.75 5.16 5.16
CA ASP A 180 8.18 6.53 4.87
C ASP A 180 8.66 6.68 3.41
N ILE A 181 9.48 5.72 2.94
CA ILE A 181 10.00 5.72 1.57
C ILE A 181 8.87 5.51 0.55
N SER A 182 7.96 4.56 0.82
CA SER A 182 6.84 4.28 -0.10
C SER A 182 5.87 5.45 -0.19
N SER A 183 5.51 6.06 0.94
CA SER A 183 4.60 7.22 0.97
C SER A 183 5.20 8.43 0.26
N ALA A 184 6.50 8.69 0.44
CA ALA A 184 7.21 9.75 -0.29
C ALA A 184 7.20 9.48 -1.80
N PHE A 185 7.51 8.26 -2.24
CA PHE A 185 7.46 7.87 -3.64
C PHE A 185 6.07 8.05 -4.26
N VAL A 186 5.02 7.59 -3.56
CA VAL A 186 3.63 7.76 -4.01
C VAL A 186 3.24 9.25 -4.04
N ALA A 187 3.67 10.06 -3.06
CA ALA A 187 3.40 11.49 -3.07
C ALA A 187 4.04 12.19 -4.27
N LEU A 188 5.30 11.90 -4.57
CA LEU A 188 5.99 12.45 -5.74
C LEU A 188 5.28 12.08 -7.04
N LEU A 189 4.86 10.82 -7.21
CA LEU A 189 4.11 10.38 -8.39
C LEU A 189 2.76 11.11 -8.52
N ARG A 190 1.98 11.24 -7.44
CA ARG A 190 0.68 11.95 -7.47
C ARG A 190 0.86 13.43 -7.82
N ASN A 191 1.86 14.08 -7.26
CA ASN A 191 2.20 15.47 -7.57
C ASN A 191 2.76 15.66 -8.99
N ALA A 192 3.27 14.59 -9.62
CA ALA A 192 3.61 14.54 -11.04
C ALA A 192 2.40 14.26 -11.96
N GLY A 193 1.20 14.09 -11.40
CA GLY A 193 0.00 13.72 -12.14
C GLY A 193 -0.08 12.24 -12.52
N ILE A 194 0.63 11.36 -11.82
CA ILE A 194 0.63 9.91 -12.07
C ILE A 194 -0.15 9.21 -10.95
N PRO A 195 -1.28 8.52 -11.26
CA PRO A 195 -2.04 7.79 -10.26
C PRO A 195 -1.19 6.72 -9.61
N SER A 196 -1.13 6.72 -8.29
CA SER A 196 -0.31 5.76 -7.54
C SER A 196 -0.89 5.45 -6.18
N ARG A 197 -0.66 4.23 -5.71
CA ARG A 197 -1.09 3.74 -4.39
C ARG A 197 -0.05 2.81 -3.79
N GLU A 198 -0.04 2.75 -2.48
CA GLU A 198 0.68 1.72 -1.74
C GLU A 198 -0.09 0.39 -1.78
N ILE A 199 0.65 -0.70 -1.71
CA ILE A 199 0.11 -2.06 -1.59
C ILE A 199 0.82 -2.70 -0.38
N PHE A 200 0.05 -3.16 0.59
CA PHE A 200 0.51 -3.81 1.82
C PHE A 200 0.10 -5.28 1.84
#